data_c71254d06666a3cf6db4ebd731d9ee20
#
_entry.id   c71254d06666a3cf6db4ebd731d9ee20
#
_cell.length_a   1.000
_cell.length_b   1.000
_cell.length_c   1.000
_cell.angle_alpha   90.00
_cell.angle_beta   90.00
_cell.angle_gamma   90.00
#
_symmetry.space_group_name_H-M   'P 1'
#
loop_
_entity.id
_entity.type
_entity.pdbx_description
1 polymer ?
#
loop_
_entity_poly.entity_id
_entity_poly.type
_entity_poly.pdbx_seq_one_letter_code
_entity_poly.pdbx_strand_id
1 'polypeptide(L)'
;MNKITDNDYKKILEFYKITIPKSKRLLKNKAEKILAIKLCRCIKKVDIENEARSIGICTKTIFNRKGFTRGKFKCKSKQTVSFRKTRKNKKK
;
A
#
# COMPACT_ATOMS: atom_id res chain seq x y z
N MET A 1 -6.43 -1.61 -18.47
CA MET A 1 -5.84 -0.50 -17.73
C MET A 1 -5.68 -0.87 -16.28
N ASN A 2 -4.61 -0.40 -15.67
CA ASN A 2 -4.28 -0.80 -14.31
C ASN A 2 -4.63 0.26 -13.30
N LYS A 3 -5.78 0.85 -13.47
CA LYS A 3 -6.24 1.86 -12.52
C LYS A 3 -6.87 1.22 -11.31
N ILE A 4 -6.60 1.81 -10.18
CA ILE A 4 -7.22 1.36 -8.93
C ILE A 4 -8.63 1.90 -8.87
N THR A 5 -9.59 1.02 -8.62
CA THR A 5 -10.98 1.41 -8.55
C THR A 5 -11.39 1.71 -7.11
N ASP A 6 -12.57 2.30 -6.96
CA ASP A 6 -13.10 2.55 -5.61
C ASP A 6 -13.24 1.25 -4.82
N ASN A 7 -13.63 0.18 -5.51
CA ASN A 7 -13.73 -1.13 -4.85
C ASN A 7 -12.40 -1.60 -4.30
N ASP A 8 -11.32 -1.33 -5.02
CA ASP A 8 -9.98 -1.70 -4.55
C ASP A 8 -9.65 -0.97 -3.25
N TYR A 9 -9.97 0.33 -3.19
CA TYR A 9 -9.73 1.09 -1.97
C TYR A 9 -10.59 0.59 -0.82
N LYS A 10 -11.84 0.26 -1.11
CA LYS A 10 -12.74 -0.27 -0.09
C LYS A 10 -12.22 -1.57 0.49
N LYS A 11 -11.72 -2.46 -0.38
CA LYS A 11 -11.16 -3.73 0.08
C LYS A 11 -9.95 -3.52 0.97
N ILE A 12 -9.12 -2.55 0.66
CA ILE A 12 -7.97 -2.23 1.50
C ILE A 12 -8.43 -1.83 2.89
N LEU A 13 -9.40 -0.92 2.96
CA LEU A 13 -9.90 -0.47 4.24
C LEU A 13 -10.59 -1.58 5.01
N GLU A 14 -11.34 -2.42 4.33
CA GLU A 14 -11.99 -3.56 4.98
C GLU A 14 -10.97 -4.54 5.55
N PHE A 15 -9.89 -4.76 4.80
CA PHE A 15 -8.83 -5.66 5.26
C PHE A 15 -8.24 -5.19 6.59
N TYR A 16 -8.10 -3.89 6.76
CA TYR A 16 -7.56 -3.32 8.00
C TYR A 16 -8.66 -2.89 8.98
N LYS A 17 -9.90 -3.24 8.69
CA LYS A 17 -11.05 -2.95 9.54
C LYS A 17 -11.21 -1.46 9.82
N ILE A 18 -11.09 -0.66 8.78
CA ILE A 18 -11.23 0.78 8.86
C ILE A 18 -12.56 1.20 8.25
N THR A 19 -13.22 2.16 8.89
CA THR A 19 -14.49 2.66 8.41
C THR A 19 -14.34 3.25 7.01
N ILE A 20 -15.24 2.86 6.10
CA ILE A 20 -15.20 3.34 4.74
C ILE A 20 -15.90 4.69 4.64
N PRO A 21 -15.18 5.75 4.21
CA PRO A 21 -15.80 7.07 4.09
C PRO A 21 -16.72 7.13 2.88
N LYS A 22 -17.64 8.10 2.89
CA LYS A 22 -18.58 8.26 1.80
C LYS A 22 -17.96 8.95 0.59
N SER A 23 -17.00 9.82 0.83
CA SER A 23 -16.36 10.59 -0.24
C SER A 23 -15.31 9.74 -0.96
N LYS A 24 -15.30 9.81 -2.30
CA LYS A 24 -14.29 9.10 -3.08
C LYS A 24 -12.90 9.63 -2.80
N ARG A 25 -12.78 10.93 -2.60
CA ARG A 25 -11.50 11.55 -2.28
C ARG A 25 -10.96 11.03 -0.95
N LEU A 26 -11.82 10.97 0.06
CA LEU A 26 -11.43 10.47 1.36
C LEU A 26 -11.11 8.98 1.31
N LEU A 27 -11.84 8.25 0.51
CA LEU A 27 -11.62 6.82 0.33
C LEU A 27 -10.19 6.56 -0.15
N LYS A 28 -9.79 7.26 -1.20
CA LYS A 28 -8.45 7.13 -1.74
C LYS A 28 -7.40 7.56 -0.72
N ASN A 29 -7.62 8.71 -0.08
CA ASN A 29 -6.66 9.24 0.89
C ASN A 29 -6.48 8.30 2.07
N LYS A 30 -7.56 7.76 2.58
CA LYS A 30 -7.47 6.84 3.71
C LYS A 30 -6.75 5.55 3.35
N ALA A 31 -7.04 5.02 2.18
CA ALA A 31 -6.38 3.79 1.74
C ALA A 31 -4.89 4.01 1.58
N GLU A 32 -4.49 5.11 0.93
CA GLU A 32 -3.09 5.41 0.76
C GLU A 32 -2.40 5.64 2.10
N LYS A 33 -3.06 6.34 2.99
CA LYS A 33 -2.48 6.64 4.30
C LYS A 33 -2.27 5.37 5.13
N ILE A 34 -3.25 4.48 5.16
CA ILE A 34 -3.11 3.27 5.96
C ILE A 34 -2.00 2.37 5.40
N LEU A 35 -1.90 2.29 4.08
CA LEU A 35 -0.85 1.49 3.48
C LEU A 35 0.53 2.09 3.76
N ALA A 36 0.63 3.42 3.75
CA ALA A 36 1.89 4.09 4.07
C ALA A 36 2.30 3.78 5.51
N ILE A 37 1.36 3.88 6.44
CA ILE A 37 1.63 3.60 7.84
C ILE A 37 2.07 2.15 8.02
N LYS A 38 1.36 1.22 7.41
CA LYS A 38 1.69 -0.20 7.54
C LYS A 38 3.05 -0.50 6.93
N LEU A 39 3.35 0.10 5.78
CA LEU A 39 4.63 -0.10 5.15
C LEU A 39 5.78 0.41 6.02
N CYS A 40 5.64 1.63 6.54
CA CYS A 40 6.69 2.22 7.36
C CYS A 40 6.91 1.43 8.65
N ARG A 41 5.83 0.99 9.28
CA ARG A 41 5.96 0.18 10.49
C ARG A 41 6.61 -1.16 10.20
N CYS A 42 6.25 -1.76 9.08
CA CYS A 42 6.81 -3.05 8.70
C CYS A 42 8.32 -2.93 8.48
N ILE A 43 8.74 -1.89 7.78
CA ILE A 43 10.17 -1.67 7.50
C ILE A 43 10.96 -1.58 8.81
N LYS A 44 10.44 -0.88 9.79
CA LYS A 44 11.11 -0.74 11.06
C LYS A 44 11.20 -2.05 11.84
N LYS A 45 10.20 -2.91 11.68
CA LYS A 45 10.18 -4.17 12.43
C LYS A 45 11.01 -5.27 11.82
N VAL A 46 11.10 -5.31 10.50
CA VAL A 46 11.74 -6.45 9.83
C VAL A 46 13.25 -6.46 10.01
N ASP A 47 13.91 -5.37 9.68
CA ASP A 47 15.37 -5.35 9.76
C ASP A 47 15.86 -3.91 9.81
N ILE A 48 16.22 -3.48 11.01
CA ILE A 48 16.67 -2.11 11.21
C ILE A 48 17.99 -1.84 10.50
N GLU A 49 18.85 -2.83 10.43
CA GLU A 49 20.18 -2.66 9.85
C GLU A 49 20.18 -2.71 8.32
N ASN A 50 19.28 -3.48 7.74
CA ASN A 50 19.23 -3.60 6.29
C ASN A 50 17.88 -3.08 5.78
N GLU A 51 17.82 -1.76 5.60
CA GLU A 51 16.59 -1.11 5.20
C GLU A 51 16.11 -1.55 3.82
N ALA A 52 17.03 -1.73 2.89
CA ALA A 52 16.66 -2.15 1.54
C ALA A 52 15.93 -3.50 1.56
N ARG A 53 16.43 -4.42 2.37
CA ARG A 53 15.80 -5.73 2.50
C ARG A 53 14.41 -5.61 3.12
N SER A 54 14.29 -4.79 4.15
CA SER A 54 13.02 -4.58 4.81
C SER A 54 11.99 -3.99 3.85
N ILE A 55 12.41 -3.02 3.05
CA ILE A 55 11.53 -2.39 2.08
C ILE A 55 11.00 -3.43 1.08
N GLY A 56 11.89 -4.30 0.60
CA GLY A 56 11.50 -5.33 -0.34
C GLY A 56 10.49 -6.31 0.25
N ILE A 57 10.78 -6.81 1.44
CA ILE A 57 9.90 -7.76 2.12
C ILE A 57 8.54 -7.14 2.41
N CYS A 58 8.54 -5.92 2.94
CA CYS A 58 7.30 -5.26 3.31
C CYS A 58 6.47 -4.89 2.09
N THR A 59 7.13 -4.47 1.01
CA THR A 59 6.43 -4.17 -0.22
C THR A 59 5.71 -5.41 -0.73
N LYS A 60 6.39 -6.55 -0.72
CA LYS A 60 5.80 -7.78 -1.17
C LYS A 60 4.60 -8.17 -0.32
N THR A 61 4.75 -8.07 0.98
CA THR A 61 3.69 -8.47 1.91
C THR A 61 2.49 -7.54 1.86
N ILE A 62 2.73 -6.24 1.82
CA ILE A 62 1.64 -5.27 1.94
C ILE A 62 0.98 -4.96 0.60
N PHE A 63 1.77 -4.89 -0.46
CA PHE A 63 1.23 -4.49 -1.77
C PHE A 63 1.09 -5.65 -2.74
N ASN A 64 2.16 -6.38 -3.00
CA ASN A 64 2.15 -7.39 -4.05
C ASN A 64 1.13 -8.50 -3.80
N ARG A 65 0.96 -8.91 -2.58
CA ARG A 65 -0.02 -9.95 -2.25
C ARG A 65 -1.45 -9.52 -2.50
N LYS A 66 -1.70 -8.21 -2.47
CA LYS A 66 -3.02 -7.67 -2.73
C LYS A 66 -3.21 -7.29 -4.18
N GLY A 67 -2.22 -7.53 -5.01
CA GLY A 67 -2.31 -7.19 -6.43
C GLY A 67 -1.92 -5.77 -6.73
N PHE A 68 -1.10 -5.16 -5.90
CA PHE A 68 -0.65 -3.79 -6.11
C PHE A 68 0.85 -3.71 -6.25
N THR A 69 1.31 -2.68 -6.94
CA THR A 69 2.72 -2.38 -7.09
C THR A 69 2.99 -1.05 -6.41
N ARG A 70 3.97 -1.06 -5.50
CA ARG A 70 4.31 0.14 -4.75
C ARG A 70 5.12 1.12 -5.61
N GLY A 71 4.77 2.38 -5.52
CA GLY A 71 5.57 3.45 -6.10
C GLY A 71 6.45 4.10 -5.05
N LYS A 72 6.58 5.41 -5.13
CA LYS A 72 7.39 6.15 -4.17
C LYS A 72 6.68 6.22 -2.81
N PHE A 73 7.49 6.29 -1.77
CA PHE A 73 6.93 6.42 -0.42
C PHE A 73 7.85 7.23 0.48
N LYS A 74 7.28 7.74 1.56
CA LYS A 74 8.01 8.47 2.58
C LYS A 74 7.59 7.97 3.95
N CYS A 75 8.55 7.87 4.85
CA CYS A 75 8.27 7.50 6.23
C CYS A 75 8.60 8.60 7.23
N LYS A 76 9.35 9.61 6.80
CA LYS A 76 9.70 10.73 7.66
C LYS A 76 8.67 11.83 7.55
N SER A 77 8.42 12.53 8.65
CA SER A 77 7.46 13.62 8.72
C SER A 77 6.05 13.16 8.38
N LYS A 78 5.73 13.14 7.10
CA LYS A 78 4.43 12.72 6.62
C LYS A 78 4.58 11.37 5.94
N GLN A 79 3.86 10.38 6.45
CA GLN A 79 3.91 9.06 5.85
C GLN A 79 3.01 9.02 4.63
N THR A 80 3.61 8.80 3.48
CA THR A 80 2.89 8.76 2.22
C THR A 80 3.38 7.60 1.38
N VAL A 81 2.52 7.13 0.49
CA VAL A 81 2.89 6.09 -0.47
C VAL A 81 2.01 6.21 -1.69
N SER A 82 2.61 5.99 -2.85
CA SER A 82 1.84 5.86 -4.09
C SER A 82 1.89 4.40 -4.51
N PHE A 83 0.83 3.94 -5.13
CA PHE A 83 0.78 2.56 -5.61
C PHE A 83 -0.23 2.46 -6.73
N ARG A 84 -0.16 1.36 -7.46
CA ARG A 84 -1.06 1.11 -8.57
C ARG A 84 -1.36 -0.37 -8.64
N LYS A 85 -2.35 -0.72 -9.42
CA LYS A 85 -2.72 -2.11 -9.60
C LYS A 85 -1.64 -2.82 -10.41
N THR A 86 -1.22 -3.98 -9.94
CA THR A 86 -0.21 -4.75 -10.66
C THR A 86 -0.76 -5.23 -11.98
N ARG A 87 0.02 -5.02 -13.03
CA ARG A 87 -0.37 -5.49 -14.35
C ARG A 87 -0.29 -7.00 -14.39
N LYS A 88 -1.37 -7.62 -14.80
CA LYS A 88 -1.36 -9.07 -14.97
C LYS A 88 -0.53 -9.44 -16.17
N ASN A 89 0.54 -10.13 -15.92
CA ASN A 89 1.44 -10.56 -16.96
C ASN A 89 1.07 -11.95 -17.39
N LYS A 90 0.75 -12.09 -18.62
CA LYS A 90 0.43 -13.39 -19.06
C LYS A 90 1.64 -14.14 -19.46
N LYS A 91 2.05 -14.30 -19.68
CA LYS A 91 2.92 -14.90 -20.09
C LYS A 91 3.43 -15.49 -19.78
N LYS A 92 3.55 -15.58 -20.05
CA LYS A 92 3.95 -15.85 -19.91
C LYS A 92 4.10 -16.31 -19.92
#